data_7d87ca47055c3b420ee64b5f505e0489
#
_entry.id   7d87ca47055c3b420ee64b5f505e0489
#
_cell.length_a   1.000
_cell.length_b   1.000
_cell.length_c   1.000
_cell.angle_alpha   90.00
_cell.angle_beta   90.00
_cell.angle_gamma   90.00
#
_symmetry.space_group_name_H-M   'P 1'
#
loop_
_entity.id
_entity.type
_entity.pdbx_description
1 polymer ?
#
loop_
_entity_poly.entity_id
_entity_poly.type
_entity_poly.pdbx_seq_one_letter_code
_entity_poly.pdbx_strand_id
1 'polypeptide(L)'
;MESIQTGILTADPSMRRFLNETIYANGRRRQVDIQCRNADSLHALQEPGPRCDLLFLDDGVESRSPLENARVLRSRKIETPLVLLSRSPDGVFDSFEVDTYRYLVKPISQTAVFESLDGIRKRMVADRVILARVGTSYHAFRSDEIFLVEASGKDCLIHTGGGSYHVANSYAETTGQLPAEYFFTVHRSYTVNMERVRSFDTGSITLDNDLKCPLSRRRKTDFYRTYSRFVRQHTAP
;
A
#
# COMPACT_ATOMS: atom_id res chain seq x y z
N MET A 1 -12.50 -2.59 -6.83
CA MET A 1 -11.89 -2.64 -5.48
C MET A 1 -10.59 -3.38 -5.64
N GLU A 2 -9.47 -2.80 -5.22
CA GLU A 2 -8.19 -3.53 -5.29
C GLU A 2 -8.15 -4.61 -4.25
N SER A 3 -7.71 -5.79 -4.66
CA SER A 3 -7.46 -6.91 -3.77
C SER A 3 -5.95 -7.05 -3.57
N ILE A 4 -5.54 -7.34 -2.34
CA ILE A 4 -4.16 -7.71 -2.02
C ILE A 4 -4.04 -9.23 -2.17
N GLN A 5 -3.10 -9.67 -3.00
CA GLN A 5 -2.81 -11.08 -3.18
C GLN A 5 -1.71 -11.51 -2.22
N THR A 6 -2.05 -12.28 -1.21
CA THR A 6 -1.09 -12.73 -0.19
C THR A 6 -0.80 -14.22 -0.36
N GLY A 7 0.48 -14.56 -0.45
CA GLY A 7 0.93 -15.96 -0.41
C GLY A 7 1.28 -16.40 1.01
N ILE A 8 0.96 -17.64 1.35
CA ILE A 8 1.36 -18.30 2.59
C ILE A 8 2.03 -19.62 2.23
N LEU A 9 3.33 -19.71 2.48
CA LEU A 9 4.11 -20.93 2.28
C LEU A 9 4.52 -21.48 3.63
N THR A 10 3.84 -22.53 4.07
CA THR A 10 4.10 -23.22 5.35
C THR A 10 3.65 -24.67 5.29
N ALA A 11 4.44 -25.55 5.87
CA ALA A 11 4.07 -26.94 6.11
C ALA A 11 3.30 -27.14 7.44
N ASP A 12 3.27 -26.10 8.32
CA ASP A 12 2.56 -26.16 9.61
C ASP A 12 1.09 -25.74 9.45
N PRO A 13 0.12 -26.66 9.67
CA PRO A 13 -1.31 -26.34 9.58
C PRO A 13 -1.77 -25.29 10.60
N SER A 14 -1.13 -25.23 11.79
CA SER A 14 -1.46 -24.27 12.84
C SER A 14 -1.03 -22.87 12.44
N MET A 15 0.17 -22.72 11.91
CA MET A 15 0.69 -21.46 11.37
C MET A 15 -0.14 -21.00 10.19
N ARG A 16 -0.50 -21.90 9.27
CA ARG A 16 -1.39 -21.61 8.15
C ARG A 16 -2.73 -21.05 8.61
N ARG A 17 -3.36 -21.69 9.59
CA ARG A 17 -4.63 -21.21 10.16
C ARG A 17 -4.47 -19.83 10.79
N PHE A 18 -3.46 -19.65 11.64
CA PHE A 18 -3.18 -18.37 12.31
C PHE A 18 -2.98 -17.23 11.30
N LEU A 19 -2.17 -17.44 10.26
CA LEU A 19 -1.92 -16.43 9.22
C LEU A 19 -3.21 -16.11 8.45
N ASN A 20 -3.96 -17.11 7.98
CA ASN A 20 -5.21 -16.86 7.26
C ASN A 20 -6.21 -16.06 8.12
N GLU A 21 -6.46 -16.47 9.36
CA GLU A 21 -7.38 -15.77 10.27
C GLU A 21 -6.94 -14.32 10.51
N THR A 22 -5.64 -14.13 10.72
CA THR A 22 -5.04 -12.80 10.97
C THR A 22 -5.10 -11.90 9.73
N ILE A 23 -4.75 -12.42 8.57
CA ILE A 23 -4.78 -11.68 7.30
C ILE A 23 -6.21 -11.26 6.95
N TYR A 24 -7.20 -12.17 7.05
CA TYR A 24 -8.60 -11.80 6.81
C TYR A 24 -9.16 -10.85 7.88
N ALA A 25 -8.68 -10.93 9.14
CA ALA A 25 -9.04 -9.96 10.17
C ALA A 25 -8.52 -8.56 9.82
N ASN A 26 -7.30 -8.44 9.29
CA ASN A 26 -6.76 -7.18 8.78
C ASN A 26 -7.61 -6.64 7.63
N GLY A 27 -7.95 -7.48 6.64
CA GLY A 27 -8.80 -7.10 5.52
C GLY A 27 -10.15 -6.51 5.97
N ARG A 28 -10.82 -7.19 6.91
CA ARG A 28 -12.09 -6.68 7.49
C ARG A 28 -11.89 -5.34 8.23
N ARG A 29 -10.83 -5.24 9.06
CA ARG A 29 -10.50 -4.01 9.81
C ARG A 29 -10.24 -2.83 8.87
N ARG A 30 -9.54 -3.07 7.77
CA ARG A 30 -9.15 -2.05 6.79
C ARG A 30 -10.16 -1.83 5.67
N GLN A 31 -11.18 -2.69 5.56
CA GLN A 31 -12.15 -2.71 4.45
C GLN A 31 -11.45 -2.90 3.09
N VAL A 32 -10.44 -3.76 3.07
CA VAL A 32 -9.67 -4.13 1.88
C VAL A 32 -9.96 -5.60 1.57
N ASP A 33 -10.17 -5.92 0.30
CA ASP A 33 -10.25 -7.30 -0.14
C ASP A 33 -8.85 -7.91 -0.11
N ILE A 34 -8.69 -9.02 0.61
CA ILE A 34 -7.42 -9.76 0.66
C ILE A 34 -7.70 -11.19 0.28
N GLN A 35 -6.95 -11.68 -0.71
CA GLN A 35 -7.00 -13.07 -1.13
C GLN A 35 -5.74 -13.79 -0.67
N CYS A 36 -5.91 -14.96 -0.06
CA CYS A 36 -4.81 -15.79 0.41
C CYS A 36 -4.63 -17.03 -0.47
N ARG A 37 -3.42 -17.20 -0.99
CA ARG A 37 -2.98 -18.43 -1.65
C ARG A 37 -2.11 -19.23 -0.69
N ASN A 38 -2.55 -20.42 -0.33
CA ASN A 38 -1.81 -21.32 0.56
C ASN A 38 -1.02 -22.35 -0.24
N ALA A 39 0.24 -22.57 0.14
CA ALA A 39 1.12 -23.57 -0.41
C ALA A 39 1.92 -24.25 0.71
N ASP A 40 2.33 -25.51 0.48
CA ASP A 40 3.21 -26.27 1.37
C ASP A 40 4.58 -26.55 0.75
N SER A 41 4.75 -26.20 -0.51
CA SER A 41 5.99 -26.38 -1.26
C SER A 41 6.25 -25.22 -2.21
N LEU A 42 7.52 -25.01 -2.58
CA LEU A 42 7.92 -24.02 -3.58
C LEU A 42 7.34 -24.31 -4.96
N HIS A 43 7.08 -25.58 -5.26
CA HIS A 43 6.48 -25.99 -6.54
C HIS A 43 5.03 -25.50 -6.65
N ALA A 44 4.26 -25.59 -5.57
CA ALA A 44 2.87 -25.14 -5.54
C ALA A 44 2.70 -23.62 -5.74
N LEU A 45 3.75 -22.81 -5.50
CA LEU A 45 3.75 -21.38 -5.80
C LEU A 45 3.95 -21.08 -7.30
N GLN A 46 4.43 -22.05 -8.09
CA GLN A 46 4.73 -21.88 -9.52
C GLN A 46 3.53 -22.16 -10.43
N GLU A 47 2.44 -22.69 -9.88
CA GLU A 47 1.23 -22.91 -10.68
C GLU A 47 0.65 -21.57 -11.18
N PRO A 48 0.05 -21.54 -12.40
CA PRO A 48 -0.50 -20.32 -12.95
C PRO A 48 -1.56 -19.74 -12.03
N GLY A 49 -1.25 -18.59 -11.46
CA GLY A 49 -2.10 -17.83 -10.54
C GLY A 49 -1.66 -16.38 -10.49
N PRO A 50 -2.46 -15.47 -9.92
CA PRO A 50 -2.08 -14.07 -9.80
C PRO A 50 -0.79 -13.95 -9.00
N ARG A 51 0.06 -12.99 -9.39
CA ARG A 51 1.28 -12.66 -8.62
C ARG A 51 0.87 -12.24 -7.22
N CYS A 52 1.60 -12.74 -6.21
CA CYS A 52 1.40 -12.28 -4.83
C CYS A 52 2.06 -10.90 -4.63
N ASP A 53 1.38 -10.04 -3.90
CA ASP A 53 1.90 -8.73 -3.48
C ASP A 53 2.77 -8.86 -2.22
N LEU A 54 2.54 -9.93 -1.44
CA LEU A 54 3.29 -10.28 -0.24
C LEU A 54 3.31 -11.80 -0.07
N LEU A 55 4.45 -12.37 0.32
CA LEU A 55 4.60 -13.79 0.62
C LEU A 55 5.13 -14.00 2.03
N PHE A 56 4.35 -14.67 2.87
CA PHE A 56 4.81 -15.22 4.14
C PHE A 56 5.49 -16.57 3.91
N LEU A 57 6.74 -16.69 4.30
CA LEU A 57 7.59 -17.86 4.07
C LEU A 57 8.05 -18.41 5.40
N ASP A 58 7.51 -19.57 5.75
CA ASP A 58 7.74 -20.21 7.04
C ASP A 58 8.95 -21.16 7.04
N ASP A 59 9.46 -21.47 8.23
CA ASP A 59 10.48 -22.51 8.40
C ASP A 59 9.91 -23.91 8.18
N GLY A 60 10.82 -24.84 7.86
CA GLY A 60 10.48 -26.25 7.67
C GLY A 60 9.83 -26.62 6.33
N VAL A 61 9.59 -25.67 5.45
CA VAL A 61 9.13 -25.96 4.09
C VAL A 61 10.26 -26.65 3.32
N GLU A 62 9.96 -27.83 2.76
CA GLU A 62 10.95 -28.69 2.09
C GLU A 62 12.19 -28.97 2.95
N SER A 63 12.03 -29.03 4.29
CA SER A 63 13.11 -29.23 5.27
C SER A 63 14.23 -28.17 5.22
N ARG A 64 13.90 -26.97 4.74
CA ARG A 64 14.83 -25.82 4.63
C ARG A 64 14.43 -24.69 5.58
N SER A 65 15.42 -23.84 5.86
CA SER A 65 15.17 -22.54 6.52
C SER A 65 14.40 -21.58 5.60
N PRO A 66 13.69 -20.57 6.14
CA PRO A 66 13.02 -19.57 5.32
C PRO A 66 14.01 -18.82 4.42
N LEU A 67 15.23 -18.60 4.88
CA LEU A 67 16.27 -17.92 4.12
C LEU A 67 16.75 -18.73 2.91
N GLU A 68 16.97 -20.04 3.07
CA GLU A 68 17.33 -20.93 1.95
C GLU A 68 16.22 -20.97 0.89
N ASN A 69 14.96 -21.05 1.32
CA ASN A 69 13.81 -20.99 0.43
C ASN A 69 13.71 -19.63 -0.28
N ALA A 70 14.01 -18.52 0.43
CA ALA A 70 14.06 -17.19 -0.15
C ALA A 70 15.15 -17.08 -1.24
N ARG A 71 16.35 -17.63 -1.02
CA ARG A 71 17.40 -17.70 -2.04
C ARG A 71 16.95 -18.46 -3.29
N VAL A 72 16.22 -19.57 -3.12
CA VAL A 72 15.64 -20.31 -4.25
C VAL A 72 14.61 -19.47 -5.01
N LEU A 73 13.74 -18.74 -4.32
CA LEU A 73 12.79 -17.83 -4.97
C LEU A 73 13.51 -16.72 -5.74
N ARG A 74 14.52 -16.09 -5.16
CA ARG A 74 15.30 -15.04 -5.83
C ARG A 74 16.09 -15.56 -7.03
N SER A 75 16.66 -16.76 -6.97
CA SER A 75 17.33 -17.39 -8.13
C SER A 75 16.38 -17.64 -9.30
N ARG A 76 15.07 -17.78 -9.02
CA ARG A 76 14.00 -17.91 -10.02
C ARG A 76 13.42 -16.55 -10.46
N LYS A 77 14.03 -15.44 -10.07
CA LYS A 77 13.58 -14.05 -10.36
C LYS A 77 12.18 -13.73 -9.82
N ILE A 78 11.79 -14.38 -8.72
CA ILE A 78 10.58 -14.03 -8.00
C ILE A 78 10.92 -12.89 -7.04
N GLU A 79 10.46 -11.67 -7.36
CA GLU A 79 10.77 -10.44 -6.63
C GLU A 79 9.68 -10.06 -5.62
N THR A 80 8.66 -10.90 -5.45
CA THR A 80 7.61 -10.68 -4.44
C THR A 80 8.23 -10.34 -3.08
N PRO A 81 7.76 -9.29 -2.39
CA PRO A 81 8.18 -8.97 -1.02
C PRO A 81 7.96 -10.16 -0.09
N LEU A 82 9.01 -10.51 0.68
CA LEU A 82 9.03 -11.70 1.54
C LEU A 82 8.95 -11.31 3.01
N VAL A 83 8.07 -11.94 3.76
CA VAL A 83 8.06 -11.95 5.21
C VAL A 83 8.56 -13.32 5.67
N LEU A 84 9.78 -13.39 6.18
CA LEU A 84 10.37 -14.63 6.68
C LEU A 84 9.91 -14.88 8.13
N LEU A 85 9.41 -16.09 8.39
CA LEU A 85 8.95 -16.54 9.70
C LEU A 85 9.93 -17.60 10.22
N SER A 86 10.70 -17.29 11.24
CA SER A 86 11.77 -18.16 11.72
C SER A 86 11.68 -18.41 13.24
N ARG A 87 12.19 -19.55 13.69
CA ARG A 87 12.37 -19.84 15.13
C ARG A 87 13.60 -19.19 15.72
N SER A 88 14.57 -18.80 14.89
CA SER A 88 15.82 -18.18 15.34
C SER A 88 15.99 -16.77 14.78
N PRO A 89 16.58 -15.83 15.53
CA PRO A 89 16.99 -14.53 15.00
C PRO A 89 18.28 -14.58 14.17
N ASP A 90 19.01 -15.70 14.14
CA ASP A 90 20.36 -15.78 13.57
C ASP A 90 20.43 -15.40 12.09
N GLY A 91 19.36 -15.64 11.34
CA GLY A 91 19.27 -15.31 9.90
C GLY A 91 18.89 -13.86 9.58
N VAL A 92 18.72 -12.98 10.57
CA VAL A 92 18.27 -11.59 10.35
C VAL A 92 19.23 -10.82 9.44
N PHE A 93 20.54 -10.89 9.70
CA PHE A 93 21.54 -10.18 8.89
C PHE A 93 21.62 -10.76 7.47
N ASP A 94 21.62 -12.07 7.32
CA ASP A 94 21.67 -12.73 6.01
C ASP A 94 20.38 -12.49 5.19
N SER A 95 19.29 -12.15 5.84
CA SER A 95 18.02 -11.87 5.17
C SER A 95 18.05 -10.63 4.27
N PHE A 96 19.01 -9.71 4.49
CA PHE A 96 19.23 -8.55 3.60
C PHE A 96 19.76 -8.98 2.22
N GLU A 97 20.50 -10.09 2.12
CA GLU A 97 21.01 -10.61 0.84
C GLU A 97 19.89 -11.03 -0.13
N VAL A 98 18.73 -11.37 0.40
CA VAL A 98 17.57 -11.80 -0.38
C VAL A 98 16.49 -10.74 -0.48
N ASP A 99 16.81 -9.48 -0.18
CA ASP A 99 15.87 -8.36 -0.17
C ASP A 99 14.57 -8.72 0.58
N THR A 100 14.73 -9.13 1.86
CA THR A 100 13.61 -9.49 2.72
C THR A 100 12.86 -8.25 3.15
N TYR A 101 11.56 -8.24 2.96
CA TYR A 101 10.70 -7.14 3.40
C TYR A 101 10.61 -7.06 4.93
N ARG A 102 10.40 -8.22 5.59
CA ARG A 102 10.44 -8.35 7.06
C ARG A 102 10.96 -9.73 7.48
N TYR A 103 11.62 -9.75 8.63
CA TYR A 103 12.02 -10.97 9.31
C TYR A 103 11.30 -11.02 10.66
N LEU A 104 10.49 -12.03 10.90
CA LEU A 104 9.69 -12.20 12.11
C LEU A 104 10.15 -13.46 12.86
N VAL A 105 10.49 -13.27 14.12
CA VAL A 105 10.87 -14.39 14.99
C VAL A 105 9.64 -14.92 15.72
N LYS A 106 9.45 -16.23 15.72
CA LYS A 106 8.34 -16.89 16.42
C LYS A 106 8.51 -16.77 17.94
N PRO A 107 7.41 -16.58 18.70
CA PRO A 107 6.00 -16.62 18.27
C PRO A 107 5.56 -15.34 17.54
N ILE A 108 4.86 -15.50 16.43
CA ILE A 108 4.42 -14.38 15.60
C ILE A 108 3.20 -13.71 16.23
N SER A 109 3.27 -12.41 16.45
CA SER A 109 2.13 -11.63 16.92
C SER A 109 1.20 -11.22 15.77
N GLN A 110 -0.11 -11.09 16.07
CA GLN A 110 -1.09 -10.54 15.14
C GLN A 110 -0.69 -9.14 14.64
N THR A 111 -0.15 -8.31 15.54
CA THR A 111 0.33 -6.95 15.23
C THR A 111 1.42 -6.97 14.16
N ALA A 112 2.41 -7.85 14.26
CA ALA A 112 3.50 -7.94 13.28
C ALA A 112 2.99 -8.33 11.87
N VAL A 113 1.98 -9.21 11.80
CA VAL A 113 1.32 -9.56 10.53
C VAL A 113 0.55 -8.34 9.97
N PHE A 114 -0.20 -7.63 10.82
CA PHE A 114 -0.93 -6.43 10.43
C PHE A 114 0.00 -5.34 9.89
N GLU A 115 1.10 -5.06 10.57
CA GLU A 115 2.10 -4.09 10.13
C GLU A 115 2.74 -4.47 8.79
N SER A 116 2.95 -5.77 8.55
CA SER A 116 3.49 -6.26 7.28
C SER A 116 2.51 -5.98 6.13
N LEU A 117 1.22 -6.27 6.32
CA LEU A 117 0.17 -6.02 5.34
C LEU A 117 -0.06 -4.52 5.10
N ASP A 118 -0.12 -3.74 6.18
CA ASP A 118 -0.32 -2.29 6.09
C ASP A 118 0.85 -1.59 5.36
N GLY A 119 2.08 -2.05 5.61
CA GLY A 119 3.26 -1.52 4.93
C GLY A 119 3.30 -1.87 3.44
N ILE A 120 2.94 -3.11 3.04
CA ILE A 120 2.84 -3.48 1.63
C ILE A 120 1.76 -2.65 0.93
N ARG A 121 0.60 -2.47 1.55
CA ARG A 121 -0.47 -1.64 1.01
C ARG A 121 0.01 -0.20 0.74
N LYS A 122 0.74 0.39 1.68
CA LYS A 122 1.34 1.72 1.49
C LYS A 122 2.32 1.75 0.31
N ARG A 123 3.18 0.73 0.16
CA ARG A 123 4.09 0.64 -1.00
C ARG A 123 3.32 0.54 -2.32
N MET A 124 2.31 -0.32 -2.41
CA MET A 124 1.50 -0.48 -3.63
C MET A 124 0.83 0.83 -4.05
N VAL A 125 0.40 1.64 -3.08
CA VAL A 125 -0.17 2.96 -3.35
C VAL A 125 0.90 3.96 -3.74
N ALA A 126 2.02 3.99 -3.03
CA ALA A 126 3.14 4.88 -3.32
C ALA A 126 3.73 4.62 -4.72
N ASP A 127 3.74 3.36 -5.16
CA ASP A 127 4.25 2.97 -6.48
C ASP A 127 3.29 3.29 -7.64
N ARG A 128 2.07 3.79 -7.37
CA ARG A 128 1.18 4.27 -8.42
C ARG A 128 1.73 5.54 -9.04
N VAL A 129 1.91 5.47 -10.33
CA VAL A 129 2.43 6.55 -11.14
C VAL A 129 1.30 7.10 -12.03
N ILE A 130 1.12 8.42 -11.98
CA ILE A 130 0.25 9.15 -12.89
C ILE A 130 1.11 9.71 -13.99
N LEU A 131 0.86 9.29 -15.22
CA LEU A 131 1.49 9.89 -16.40
C LEU A 131 0.68 11.08 -16.87
N ALA A 132 1.28 12.27 -16.85
CA ALA A 132 0.64 13.49 -17.32
C ALA A 132 1.58 14.32 -18.20
N ARG A 133 1.00 15.00 -19.18
CA ARG A 133 1.77 15.85 -20.09
C ARG A 133 1.94 17.25 -19.49
N VAL A 134 3.22 17.65 -19.31
CA VAL A 134 3.64 18.98 -18.86
C VAL A 134 4.33 19.68 -20.02
N GLY A 135 3.68 20.65 -20.64
CA GLY A 135 4.17 21.27 -21.87
C GLY A 135 4.30 20.24 -23.01
N THR A 136 5.52 20.01 -23.49
CA THR A 136 5.84 19.04 -24.56
C THR A 136 6.30 17.70 -24.05
N SER A 137 6.53 17.54 -22.73
CA SER A 137 7.11 16.34 -22.10
C SER A 137 6.05 15.58 -21.28
N TYR A 138 6.25 14.28 -21.12
CA TYR A 138 5.50 13.46 -20.18
C TYR A 138 6.25 13.36 -18.86
N HIS A 139 5.53 13.60 -17.75
CA HIS A 139 6.04 13.46 -16.41
C HIS A 139 5.32 12.32 -15.70
N ALA A 140 6.09 11.56 -14.93
CA ALA A 140 5.60 10.50 -14.06
C ALA A 140 5.51 11.06 -12.64
N PHE A 141 4.29 11.21 -12.12
CA PHE A 141 4.05 11.67 -10.75
C PHE A 141 3.71 10.46 -9.89
N ARG A 142 4.49 10.22 -8.85
CA ARG A 142 4.13 9.21 -7.83
C ARG A 142 2.97 9.74 -6.99
N SER A 143 2.01 8.89 -6.68
CA SER A 143 0.81 9.34 -5.93
C SER A 143 1.13 9.82 -4.52
N ASP A 144 2.16 9.28 -3.87
CA ASP A 144 2.62 9.73 -2.56
C ASP A 144 3.31 11.12 -2.56
N GLU A 145 3.80 11.58 -3.73
CA GLU A 145 4.37 12.92 -3.90
C GLU A 145 3.30 14.00 -4.12
N ILE A 146 2.09 13.60 -4.51
CA ILE A 146 1.00 14.53 -4.83
C ILE A 146 0.31 14.98 -3.55
N PHE A 147 0.25 16.29 -3.35
CA PHE A 147 -0.47 16.94 -2.25
C PHE A 147 -1.92 17.25 -2.63
N LEU A 148 -2.09 17.78 -3.84
CA LEU A 148 -3.35 18.35 -4.29
C LEU A 148 -3.41 18.29 -5.81
N VAL A 149 -4.58 18.01 -6.36
CA VAL A 149 -4.93 18.24 -7.75
C VAL A 149 -5.99 19.32 -7.83
N GLU A 150 -5.73 20.35 -8.63
CA GLU A 150 -6.59 21.53 -8.81
C GLU A 150 -7.04 21.64 -10.27
N ALA A 151 -8.34 21.87 -10.49
CA ALA A 151 -8.86 22.13 -11.82
C ALA A 151 -8.43 23.52 -12.31
N SER A 152 -7.93 23.60 -13.54
CA SER A 152 -7.48 24.85 -14.18
C SER A 152 -8.01 24.94 -15.62
N GLY A 153 -9.23 25.48 -15.77
CA GLY A 153 -9.91 25.53 -17.06
C GLY A 153 -10.24 24.13 -17.57
N LYS A 154 -9.73 23.77 -18.74
CA LYS A 154 -9.85 22.42 -19.34
C LYS A 154 -8.79 21.43 -18.82
N ASP A 155 -7.74 21.94 -18.23
CA ASP A 155 -6.56 21.24 -17.75
C ASP A 155 -6.58 21.14 -16.20
N CYS A 156 -5.48 20.72 -15.57
CA CYS A 156 -5.35 20.77 -14.12
C CYS A 156 -3.92 21.10 -13.67
N LEU A 157 -3.78 21.43 -12.39
CA LEU A 157 -2.50 21.59 -11.69
C LEU A 157 -2.31 20.40 -10.77
N ILE A 158 -1.12 19.78 -10.80
CA ILE A 158 -0.67 18.81 -9.82
C ILE A 158 0.33 19.52 -8.91
N HIS A 159 0.02 19.58 -7.61
CA HIS A 159 0.88 20.15 -6.60
C HIS A 159 1.64 19.06 -5.87
N THR A 160 2.97 19.16 -5.86
CA THR A 160 3.89 18.21 -5.19
C THR A 160 4.83 18.97 -4.26
N GLY A 161 5.68 18.25 -3.52
CA GLY A 161 6.76 18.85 -2.76
C GLY A 161 7.78 19.60 -3.61
N GLY A 162 7.92 19.24 -4.88
CA GLY A 162 8.84 19.88 -5.84
C GLY A 162 8.23 21.08 -6.59
N GLY A 163 6.96 21.40 -6.36
CA GLY A 163 6.27 22.54 -6.99
C GLY A 163 4.92 22.18 -7.62
N SER A 164 4.39 23.12 -8.40
CA SER A 164 3.10 22.96 -9.09
C SER A 164 3.32 22.81 -10.59
N TYR A 165 2.68 21.79 -11.17
CA TYR A 165 2.83 21.42 -12.56
C TYR A 165 1.49 21.58 -13.29
N HIS A 166 1.46 22.40 -14.33
CA HIS A 166 0.31 22.49 -15.22
C HIS A 166 0.33 21.30 -16.17
N VAL A 167 -0.68 20.42 -16.07
CA VAL A 167 -0.79 19.22 -16.89
C VAL A 167 -1.94 19.32 -17.86
N ALA A 168 -1.70 18.90 -19.09
CA ALA A 168 -2.66 18.97 -20.20
C ALA A 168 -3.66 17.79 -20.19
N ASN A 169 -3.92 17.24 -19.00
CA ASN A 169 -4.97 16.25 -18.74
C ASN A 169 -6.15 16.94 -18.07
N SER A 170 -7.35 16.50 -18.35
CA SER A 170 -8.52 17.01 -17.64
C SER A 170 -8.45 16.65 -16.14
N TYR A 171 -9.09 17.46 -15.31
CA TYR A 171 -9.19 17.20 -13.87
C TYR A 171 -9.80 15.82 -13.58
N ALA A 172 -10.84 15.43 -14.32
CA ALA A 172 -11.51 14.14 -14.15
C ALA A 172 -10.59 12.95 -14.50
N GLU A 173 -9.84 13.05 -15.61
CA GLU A 173 -8.87 12.00 -16.00
C GLU A 173 -7.76 11.87 -14.98
N THR A 174 -7.21 12.99 -14.50
CA THR A 174 -6.12 12.97 -13.51
C THR A 174 -6.60 12.40 -12.18
N THR A 175 -7.75 12.88 -11.68
CA THR A 175 -8.28 12.40 -10.38
C THR A 175 -8.80 10.97 -10.46
N GLY A 176 -9.24 10.50 -11.63
CA GLY A 176 -9.64 9.10 -11.86
C GLY A 176 -8.50 8.09 -11.74
N GLN A 177 -7.23 8.52 -11.90
CA GLN A 177 -6.04 7.70 -11.74
C GLN A 177 -5.57 7.64 -10.27
N LEU A 178 -6.03 8.58 -9.42
CA LEU A 178 -5.61 8.66 -8.02
C LEU A 178 -6.24 7.53 -7.19
N PRO A 179 -5.49 6.94 -6.25
CA PRO A 179 -6.05 5.93 -5.35
C PRO A 179 -7.10 6.54 -4.42
N ALA A 180 -8.36 6.15 -4.61
CA ALA A 180 -9.51 6.68 -3.86
C ALA A 180 -9.39 6.48 -2.33
N GLU A 181 -8.54 5.58 -1.88
CA GLU A 181 -8.25 5.33 -0.48
C GLU A 181 -7.50 6.50 0.18
N TYR A 182 -6.65 7.19 -0.58
CA TYR A 182 -5.79 8.27 -0.10
C TYR A 182 -6.24 9.65 -0.54
N PHE A 183 -7.04 9.72 -1.61
CA PHE A 183 -7.46 10.99 -2.17
C PHE A 183 -8.95 11.23 -2.01
N PHE A 184 -9.30 12.46 -1.64
CA PHE A 184 -10.68 12.88 -1.48
C PHE A 184 -10.96 14.19 -2.21
N THR A 185 -12.02 14.21 -3.03
CA THR A 185 -12.48 15.42 -3.70
C THR A 185 -13.26 16.29 -2.72
N VAL A 186 -12.62 17.35 -2.24
CA VAL A 186 -13.14 18.27 -1.21
C VAL A 186 -13.96 19.41 -1.79
N HIS A 187 -13.74 19.72 -3.07
CA HIS A 187 -14.44 20.75 -3.83
C HIS A 187 -14.54 20.30 -5.29
N ARG A 188 -15.47 20.87 -6.08
CA ARG A 188 -15.59 20.54 -7.51
C ARG A 188 -14.29 20.70 -8.32
N SER A 189 -13.36 21.50 -7.80
CA SER A 189 -12.08 21.81 -8.42
C SER A 189 -10.86 21.34 -7.62
N TYR A 190 -11.03 20.65 -6.49
CA TYR A 190 -9.91 20.27 -5.61
C TYR A 190 -10.05 18.86 -5.09
N THR A 191 -9.01 18.05 -5.31
CA THR A 191 -8.84 16.73 -4.73
C THR A 191 -7.55 16.70 -3.93
N VAL A 192 -7.63 16.40 -2.64
CA VAL A 192 -6.51 16.41 -1.70
C VAL A 192 -6.03 15.01 -1.38
N ASN A 193 -4.73 14.86 -1.14
CA ASN A 193 -4.17 13.68 -0.50
C ASN A 193 -4.43 13.77 1.01
N MET A 194 -5.16 12.80 1.56
CA MET A 194 -5.52 12.79 2.99
C MET A 194 -4.32 12.56 3.91
N GLU A 195 -3.24 11.92 3.44
CA GLU A 195 -1.98 11.81 4.20
C GLU A 195 -1.31 13.16 4.44
N ARG A 196 -1.55 14.13 3.55
CA ARG A 196 -0.95 15.47 3.58
C ARG A 196 -1.79 16.51 4.30
N VAL A 197 -2.93 16.13 4.87
CA VAL A 197 -3.80 17.06 5.59
C VAL A 197 -3.22 17.33 6.99
N ARG A 198 -2.77 18.56 7.21
CA ARG A 198 -2.30 19.03 8.53
C ARG A 198 -3.46 19.48 9.42
N SER A 199 -4.39 20.24 8.85
CA SER A 199 -5.57 20.76 9.57
C SER A 199 -6.69 21.12 8.62
N PHE A 200 -7.90 21.23 9.14
CA PHE A 200 -9.05 21.74 8.39
C PHE A 200 -10.06 22.41 9.31
N ASP A 201 -10.84 23.33 8.75
CA ASP A 201 -11.91 24.04 9.41
C ASP A 201 -13.25 23.89 8.66
N THR A 202 -14.17 24.83 8.88
CA THR A 202 -15.50 24.78 8.25
C THR A 202 -15.51 25.08 6.76
N GLY A 203 -14.46 25.68 6.20
CA GLY A 203 -14.41 26.16 4.83
C GLY A 203 -13.11 25.90 4.08
N SER A 204 -12.06 25.44 4.78
CA SER A 204 -10.74 25.23 4.18
C SER A 204 -10.02 24.00 4.73
N ILE A 205 -9.07 23.51 3.94
CA ILE A 205 -8.11 22.47 4.32
C ILE A 205 -6.71 23.05 4.13
N THR A 206 -5.86 22.84 5.12
CA THR A 206 -4.43 23.18 5.08
C THR A 206 -3.61 21.89 5.03
N LEU A 207 -2.74 21.80 4.04
CA LEU A 207 -1.82 20.69 3.84
C LEU A 207 -0.50 20.91 4.60
N ASP A 208 0.31 19.88 4.74
CA ASP A 208 1.56 19.91 5.48
C ASP A 208 2.65 20.82 4.85
N ASN A 209 2.53 21.12 3.55
CA ASN A 209 3.34 22.10 2.81
C ASN A 209 2.75 23.51 2.78
N ASP A 210 1.83 23.84 3.69
CA ASP A 210 1.13 25.12 3.82
C ASP A 210 0.17 25.50 2.68
N LEU A 211 -0.01 24.65 1.67
CA LEU A 211 -1.06 24.86 0.67
C LEU A 211 -2.45 24.80 1.32
N LYS A 212 -3.31 25.70 0.87
CA LYS A 212 -4.70 25.76 1.33
C LYS A 212 -5.65 25.59 0.15
N CYS A 213 -6.72 24.84 0.36
CA CYS A 213 -7.78 24.69 -0.61
C CYS A 213 -9.16 24.79 0.06
N PRO A 214 -10.21 25.21 -0.69
CA PRO A 214 -11.56 25.32 -0.15
C PRO A 214 -12.17 23.94 0.12
N LEU A 215 -12.87 23.83 1.24
CA LEU A 215 -13.74 22.69 1.57
C LEU A 215 -15.20 23.08 1.29
N SER A 216 -15.82 22.43 0.31
CA SER A 216 -17.21 22.66 -0.04
C SER A 216 -18.15 22.29 1.11
N ARG A 217 -19.13 23.18 1.41
CA ARG A 217 -20.16 22.93 2.44
C ARG A 217 -20.85 21.57 2.28
N ARG A 218 -21.14 21.16 1.03
CA ARG A 218 -21.77 19.88 0.71
C ARG A 218 -20.87 18.68 0.98
N ARG A 219 -19.55 18.84 0.87
CA ARG A 219 -18.57 17.78 1.05
C ARG A 219 -18.05 17.66 2.48
N LYS A 220 -18.27 18.67 3.32
CA LYS A 220 -17.72 18.75 4.68
C LYS A 220 -18.01 17.51 5.53
N THR A 221 -19.28 17.10 5.60
CA THR A 221 -19.70 15.96 6.43
C THR A 221 -19.07 14.65 5.93
N ASP A 222 -19.05 14.45 4.62
CA ASP A 222 -18.47 13.26 4.00
C ASP A 222 -16.95 13.26 4.16
N PHE A 223 -16.31 14.42 3.98
CA PHE A 223 -14.86 14.56 4.22
C PHE A 223 -14.53 14.23 5.68
N TYR A 224 -15.22 14.83 6.66
CA TYR A 224 -14.99 14.55 8.08
C TYR A 224 -15.11 13.04 8.39
N ARG A 225 -16.15 12.40 7.90
CA ARG A 225 -16.38 10.95 8.10
C ARG A 225 -15.25 10.13 7.47
N THR A 226 -14.89 10.43 6.21
CA THR A 226 -13.85 9.72 5.47
C THR A 226 -12.48 9.95 6.10
N TYR A 227 -12.14 11.19 6.42
CA TYR A 227 -10.86 11.55 7.03
C TYR A 227 -10.71 10.96 8.44
N SER A 228 -11.75 10.98 9.27
CA SER A 228 -11.72 10.33 10.60
C SER A 228 -11.54 8.82 10.51
N ARG A 229 -12.08 8.17 9.47
CA ARG A 229 -11.83 6.76 9.18
C ARG A 229 -10.39 6.56 8.72
N PHE A 230 -9.94 7.38 7.79
CA PHE A 230 -8.57 7.36 7.27
C PHE A 230 -7.53 7.47 8.39
N VAL A 231 -7.65 8.47 9.28
CA VAL A 231 -6.74 8.66 10.42
C VAL A 231 -6.74 7.42 11.32
N ARG A 232 -7.90 6.88 11.70
CA ARG A 232 -7.98 5.65 12.51
C ARG A 232 -7.33 4.44 11.85
N GLN A 233 -7.36 4.37 10.53
CA GLN A 233 -6.76 3.26 9.78
C GLN A 233 -5.25 3.39 9.59
N HIS A 234 -4.70 4.61 9.61
CA HIS A 234 -3.30 4.87 9.27
C HIS A 234 -2.44 5.36 10.43
N THR A 235 -3.04 5.83 11.54
CA THR A 235 -2.33 6.35 12.72
C THR A 235 -2.57 5.55 14.00
N ALA A 236 -3.36 4.47 13.98
CA ALA A 236 -3.47 3.59 15.13
C ALA A 236 -2.14 2.86 15.38
N PRO A 237 -1.59 2.88 16.60
CA PRO A 237 -0.39 2.20 17.01
C PRO A 237 -0.51 0.68 16.87
#